data_af6a09af34e3badd083c50cd53a86b69
#
_entry.id   af6a09af34e3badd083c50cd53a86b69
#
_cell.length_a   1.000
_cell.length_b   1.000
_cell.length_c   1.000
_cell.angle_alpha   90.00
_cell.angle_beta   90.00
_cell.angle_gamma   90.00
#
_symmetry.space_group_name_H-M   'P 1'
#
loop_
_entity.id
_entity.type
_entity.pdbx_description
1 polymer ?
#
loop_
_entity_poly.entity_id
_entity_poly.type
_entity_poly.pdbx_seq_one_letter_code
_entity_poly.pdbx_strand_id
1 'polypeptide(L)'
;MNLIEKVKVFVNDKSGQMSVELCVTLPTVLIFMVIAIDGMMYISACASFDHIANQAILAFGCTQDRNEFDQQEAVDDIKQAIEEQGDTHIKQVSVKAESCGLLGDLVKYTCQLSYSPWPLNAEGVSIFGVHLSTSLKHERTLVVRPFAPGKL
;
A
#
# COMPACT_ATOMS: atom_id res chain seq x y z
N MET A 1 -31.62 40.70 -36.73
CA MET A 1 -30.40 40.35 -35.97
C MET A 1 -30.10 38.87 -36.24
N ASN A 2 -29.08 38.60 -37.05
CA ASN A 2 -28.79 37.29 -37.58
C ASN A 2 -28.26 36.35 -36.46
N LEU A 3 -28.58 35.08 -36.55
CA LEU A 3 -28.14 34.03 -35.60
C LEU A 3 -26.64 34.08 -35.40
N ILE A 4 -25.88 34.38 -36.44
CA ILE A 4 -24.41 34.50 -36.44
C ILE A 4 -23.92 35.66 -35.54
N GLU A 5 -24.64 36.80 -35.48
CA GLU A 5 -24.30 37.90 -34.58
C GLU A 5 -24.55 37.54 -33.12
N LYS A 6 -25.62 36.78 -32.80
CA LYS A 6 -25.89 36.30 -31.44
C LYS A 6 -24.85 35.35 -30.97
N VAL A 7 -24.39 34.41 -31.82
CA VAL A 7 -23.30 33.46 -31.49
C VAL A 7 -21.98 34.21 -31.29
N LYS A 8 -21.69 35.23 -32.10
CA LYS A 8 -20.46 36.02 -31.99
C LYS A 8 -20.40 36.86 -30.70
N VAL A 9 -21.54 37.37 -30.25
CA VAL A 9 -21.66 38.09 -28.96
C VAL A 9 -21.49 37.14 -27.81
N PHE A 10 -22.05 35.91 -27.88
CA PHE A 10 -21.93 34.90 -26.85
C PHE A 10 -20.49 34.35 -26.71
N VAL A 11 -19.78 34.20 -27.81
CA VAL A 11 -18.38 33.74 -27.82
C VAL A 11 -17.40 34.83 -27.33
N ASN A 12 -17.77 36.11 -27.46
CA ASN A 12 -16.91 37.23 -27.06
C ASN A 12 -17.19 37.75 -25.64
N ASP A 13 -18.14 37.15 -24.94
CA ASP A 13 -18.46 37.53 -23.56
C ASP A 13 -17.47 36.90 -22.58
N LYS A 14 -16.48 37.68 -22.14
CA LYS A 14 -15.41 37.27 -21.21
C LYS A 14 -15.94 36.81 -19.85
N SER A 15 -17.12 37.22 -19.45
CA SER A 15 -17.74 36.76 -18.20
C SER A 15 -18.22 35.32 -18.28
N GLY A 16 -18.68 34.86 -19.45
CA GLY A 16 -19.03 33.47 -19.71
C GLY A 16 -17.80 32.54 -19.79
N GLN A 17 -16.69 33.06 -20.30
CA GLN A 17 -15.45 32.29 -20.43
C GLN A 17 -14.87 31.89 -19.07
N MET A 18 -14.84 32.80 -18.08
CA MET A 18 -14.39 32.54 -16.73
C MET A 18 -15.19 31.40 -16.04
N SER A 19 -16.51 31.38 -16.26
CA SER A 19 -17.38 30.36 -15.70
C SER A 19 -17.11 28.96 -16.28
N VAL A 20 -16.85 28.88 -17.58
CA VAL A 20 -16.51 27.61 -18.26
C VAL A 20 -15.14 27.11 -17.84
N GLU A 21 -14.14 27.99 -17.74
CA GLU A 21 -12.81 27.62 -17.22
C GLU A 21 -12.88 27.08 -15.79
N LEU A 22 -13.66 27.70 -14.91
CA LEU A 22 -13.85 27.21 -13.54
C LEU A 22 -14.54 25.86 -13.51
N CYS A 23 -15.54 25.62 -14.35
CA CYS A 23 -16.25 24.35 -14.43
C CYS A 23 -15.36 23.18 -14.87
N VAL A 24 -14.30 23.43 -15.63
CA VAL A 24 -13.36 22.41 -16.08
C VAL A 24 -12.19 22.27 -15.12
N THR A 25 -11.65 23.38 -14.61
CA THR A 25 -10.51 23.36 -13.70
C THR A 25 -10.85 22.79 -12.33
N LEU A 26 -12.02 23.10 -11.77
CA LEU A 26 -12.40 22.66 -10.44
C LEU A 26 -12.45 21.11 -10.30
N PRO A 27 -13.16 20.37 -11.17
CA PRO A 27 -13.14 18.89 -11.08
C PRO A 27 -11.76 18.32 -11.36
N THR A 28 -10.96 18.92 -12.23
CA THR A 28 -9.59 18.47 -12.50
C THR A 28 -8.71 18.60 -11.26
N VAL A 29 -8.76 19.73 -10.57
CA VAL A 29 -8.02 19.96 -9.32
C VAL A 29 -8.47 18.98 -8.23
N LEU A 30 -9.79 18.74 -8.10
CA LEU A 30 -10.31 17.77 -7.12
C LEU A 30 -9.80 16.36 -7.38
N ILE A 31 -9.74 15.92 -8.64
CA ILE A 31 -9.19 14.58 -8.99
C ILE A 31 -7.72 14.50 -8.59
N PHE A 32 -6.91 15.50 -8.91
CA PHE A 32 -5.49 15.52 -8.51
C PHE A 32 -5.32 15.54 -6.99
N MET A 33 -6.18 16.24 -6.26
CA MET A 33 -6.16 16.27 -4.79
C MET A 33 -6.44 14.90 -4.20
N VAL A 34 -7.42 14.17 -4.71
CA VAL A 34 -7.74 12.81 -4.27
C VAL A 34 -6.55 11.87 -4.52
N ILE A 35 -5.95 11.91 -5.70
CA ILE A 35 -4.78 11.10 -6.03
C ILE A 35 -3.60 11.42 -5.11
N ALA A 36 -3.37 12.68 -4.80
CA ALA A 36 -2.29 13.11 -3.90
C ALA A 36 -2.51 12.60 -2.46
N ILE A 37 -3.74 12.68 -1.95
CA ILE A 37 -4.10 12.17 -0.63
C ILE A 37 -3.90 10.66 -0.55
N ASP A 38 -4.39 9.89 -1.54
CA ASP A 38 -4.21 8.45 -1.60
C ASP A 38 -2.73 8.06 -1.68
N GLY A 39 -1.94 8.80 -2.45
CA GLY A 39 -0.49 8.61 -2.50
C GLY A 39 0.20 8.81 -1.14
N MET A 40 -0.20 9.84 -0.40
CA MET A 40 0.33 10.07 0.95
C MET A 40 -0.09 8.97 1.93
N MET A 41 -1.34 8.52 1.87
CA MET A 41 -1.83 7.41 2.71
C MET A 41 -1.06 6.11 2.41
N TYR A 42 -0.80 5.81 1.14
CA TYR A 42 0.00 4.65 0.74
C TYR A 42 1.43 4.72 1.29
N ILE A 43 2.12 5.86 1.15
CA ILE A 43 3.49 6.04 1.66
C ILE A 43 3.52 5.90 3.17
N SER A 44 2.55 6.46 3.88
CA SER A 44 2.41 6.33 5.33
C SER A 44 2.20 4.87 5.75
N ALA A 45 1.32 4.15 5.06
CA ALA A 45 1.07 2.73 5.31
C ALA A 45 2.33 1.88 5.08
N CYS A 46 3.09 2.13 4.01
CA CYS A 46 4.35 1.45 3.75
C CYS A 46 5.40 1.72 4.85
N ALA A 47 5.53 2.96 5.30
CA ALA A 47 6.49 3.33 6.36
C ALA A 47 6.13 2.67 7.70
N SER A 48 4.86 2.70 8.09
CA SER A 48 4.37 2.01 9.28
C SER A 48 4.59 0.50 9.20
N PHE A 49 4.26 -0.09 8.06
CA PHE A 49 4.45 -1.52 7.81
C PHE A 49 5.93 -1.92 7.92
N ASP A 50 6.85 -1.18 7.31
CA ASP A 50 8.28 -1.45 7.40
C ASP A 50 8.79 -1.43 8.84
N HIS A 51 8.30 -0.49 9.64
CA HIS A 51 8.67 -0.38 11.04
C HIS A 51 8.14 -1.57 11.87
N ILE A 52 6.86 -1.90 11.72
CA ILE A 52 6.21 -3.00 12.44
C ILE A 52 6.79 -4.35 12.02
N ALA A 53 6.97 -4.57 10.70
CA ALA A 53 7.54 -5.82 10.17
C ALA A 53 8.97 -6.04 10.67
N ASN A 54 9.80 -5.01 10.69
CA ASN A 54 11.15 -5.12 11.25
C ASN A 54 11.15 -5.48 12.74
N GLN A 55 10.28 -4.84 13.53
CA GLN A 55 10.15 -5.14 14.96
C GLN A 55 9.64 -6.57 15.21
N ALA A 56 8.61 -6.99 14.49
CA ALA A 56 8.04 -8.32 14.60
C ALA A 56 9.06 -9.41 14.22
N ILE A 57 9.79 -9.22 13.11
CA ILE A 57 10.82 -10.17 12.69
C ILE A 57 11.96 -10.26 13.74
N LEU A 58 12.39 -9.14 14.31
CA LEU A 58 13.43 -9.15 15.35
C LEU A 58 12.93 -9.75 16.66
N ALA A 59 11.68 -9.53 17.03
CA ALA A 59 11.09 -10.08 18.25
C ALA A 59 10.86 -11.59 18.16
N PHE A 60 10.26 -12.06 17.09
CA PHE A 60 9.84 -13.47 16.94
C PHE A 60 10.82 -14.31 16.12
N GLY A 61 11.43 -13.73 15.08
CA GLY A 61 12.35 -14.45 14.20
C GLY A 61 13.75 -14.70 14.81
N CYS A 62 14.16 -13.94 15.85
CA CYS A 62 15.46 -14.10 16.50
C CYS A 62 15.40 -14.85 17.81
N THR A 63 14.27 -14.90 18.50
CA THR A 63 14.16 -15.39 19.89
C THR A 63 13.79 -16.86 20.03
N GLN A 64 13.37 -17.51 18.96
CA GLN A 64 12.94 -18.91 19.02
C GLN A 64 14.13 -19.87 19.17
N ASP A 65 14.00 -20.80 20.14
CA ASP A 65 15.04 -21.78 20.49
C ASP A 65 15.25 -22.78 19.34
N ARG A 66 16.49 -22.98 18.92
CA ARG A 66 16.87 -23.77 17.73
C ARG A 66 16.53 -25.26 17.85
N ASN A 67 16.20 -25.74 19.03
CA ASN A 67 15.86 -27.14 19.26
C ASN A 67 14.42 -27.50 18.92
N GLU A 68 13.53 -26.48 18.85
CA GLU A 68 12.12 -26.60 18.48
C GLU A 68 11.72 -25.48 17.50
N PHE A 69 12.64 -25.01 16.62
CA PHE A 69 12.34 -23.97 15.67
C PHE A 69 11.29 -24.44 14.67
N ASP A 70 10.04 -24.18 14.99
CA ASP A 70 8.96 -24.29 14.02
C ASP A 70 8.87 -22.97 13.25
N GLN A 71 9.41 -23.02 12.03
CA GLN A 71 9.42 -21.89 11.11
C GLN A 71 8.00 -21.39 10.80
N GLN A 72 7.02 -22.27 10.90
CA GLN A 72 5.63 -21.92 10.64
C GLN A 72 5.03 -21.14 11.81
N GLU A 73 5.33 -21.52 13.05
CA GLU A 73 4.90 -20.81 14.24
C GLU A 73 5.45 -19.37 14.26
N ALA A 74 6.74 -19.19 13.94
CA ALA A 74 7.34 -17.85 13.84
C ALA A 74 6.68 -17.00 12.75
N VAL A 75 6.31 -17.59 11.61
CA VAL A 75 5.60 -16.91 10.53
C VAL A 75 4.22 -16.46 10.98
N ASP A 76 3.50 -17.31 11.72
CA ASP A 76 2.16 -17.02 12.19
C ASP A 76 2.18 -15.91 13.28
N ASP A 77 3.15 -15.97 14.21
CA ASP A 77 3.36 -14.93 15.24
C ASP A 77 3.71 -13.57 14.61
N ILE A 78 4.64 -13.56 13.64
CA ILE A 78 5.00 -12.34 12.93
C ILE A 78 3.79 -11.77 12.19
N LYS A 79 3.02 -12.63 11.56
CA LYS A 79 1.81 -12.21 10.82
C LYS A 79 0.78 -11.62 11.77
N GLN A 80 0.50 -12.28 12.90
CA GLN A 80 -0.43 -11.81 13.91
C GLN A 80 0.02 -10.45 14.48
N ALA A 81 1.30 -10.30 14.83
CA ALA A 81 1.83 -9.04 15.36
C ALA A 81 1.71 -7.89 14.36
N ILE A 82 1.88 -8.15 13.07
CA ILE A 82 1.70 -7.14 12.01
C ILE A 82 0.22 -6.79 11.85
N GLU A 83 -0.69 -7.78 11.92
CA GLU A 83 -2.13 -7.56 11.78
C GLU A 83 -2.72 -6.81 13.00
N GLU A 84 -2.24 -7.09 14.21
CA GLU A 84 -2.69 -6.40 15.44
C GLU A 84 -2.23 -4.94 15.53
N GLN A 85 -1.03 -4.63 15.05
CA GLN A 85 -0.45 -3.28 15.09
C GLN A 85 -0.67 -2.50 13.80
N GLY A 86 -1.14 -3.19 12.75
CA GLY A 86 -1.38 -2.60 11.43
C GLY A 86 -2.54 -1.64 11.41
N ASP A 87 -2.44 -0.61 10.56
CA ASP A 87 -3.49 0.36 10.33
C ASP A 87 -4.69 -0.28 9.59
N THR A 88 -5.89 0.24 9.82
CA THR A 88 -7.16 -0.22 9.22
C THR A 88 -7.18 -0.25 7.69
N HIS A 89 -6.23 0.41 7.04
CA HIS A 89 -6.09 0.44 5.58
C HIS A 89 -5.27 -0.74 5.00
N ILE A 90 -4.68 -1.57 5.86
CA ILE A 90 -3.93 -2.77 5.46
C ILE A 90 -4.92 -3.92 5.25
N LYS A 91 -5.16 -4.30 4.00
CA LYS A 91 -6.14 -5.34 3.68
C LYS A 91 -5.60 -6.76 3.80
N GLN A 92 -4.33 -6.97 3.50
CA GLN A 92 -3.77 -8.31 3.49
C GLN A 92 -2.26 -8.27 3.73
N VAL A 93 -1.83 -9.03 4.72
CA VAL A 93 -0.42 -9.26 5.02
C VAL A 93 -0.09 -10.71 4.68
N SER A 94 1.00 -10.92 3.97
CA SER A 94 1.55 -12.25 3.68
C SER A 94 2.98 -12.28 4.18
N VAL A 95 3.30 -13.29 4.99
CA VAL A 95 4.65 -13.53 5.52
C VAL A 95 5.16 -14.85 4.97
N LYS A 96 6.39 -14.86 4.49
CA LYS A 96 7.10 -16.06 4.04
C LYS A 96 8.46 -16.13 4.69
N ALA A 97 8.85 -17.33 5.08
CA ALA A 97 10.17 -17.60 5.63
C ALA A 97 10.89 -18.61 4.73
N GLU A 98 12.13 -18.33 4.40
CA GLU A 98 13.00 -19.19 3.58
C GLU A 98 14.33 -19.35 4.30
N SER A 99 14.79 -20.61 4.49
CA SER A 99 16.12 -20.89 5.03
C SER A 99 17.18 -20.49 4.00
N CYS A 100 18.14 -19.67 4.40
CA CYS A 100 19.22 -19.17 3.58
C CYS A 100 20.59 -19.54 4.20
N GLY A 101 21.63 -19.61 3.33
CA GLY A 101 23.01 -19.86 3.77
C GLY A 101 23.48 -21.27 3.50
N LEU A 102 24.83 -21.43 3.37
CA LEU A 102 25.46 -22.73 3.08
C LEU A 102 25.24 -23.79 4.17
N LEU A 103 24.92 -23.36 5.39
CA LEU A 103 24.70 -24.21 6.58
C LEU A 103 23.27 -24.14 7.11
N GLY A 104 22.36 -23.40 6.41
CA GLY A 104 20.96 -23.24 6.84
C GLY A 104 20.78 -22.46 8.16
N ASP A 105 21.80 -21.68 8.56
CA ASP A 105 21.82 -20.93 9.82
C ASP A 105 21.19 -19.52 9.73
N LEU A 106 20.74 -19.12 8.55
CA LEU A 106 20.07 -17.84 8.28
C LEU A 106 18.65 -18.11 7.82
N VAL A 107 17.72 -17.29 8.29
CA VAL A 107 16.33 -17.30 7.82
C VAL A 107 16.00 -15.95 7.20
N LYS A 108 15.49 -16.00 5.99
CA LYS A 108 15.01 -14.85 5.24
C LYS A 108 13.51 -14.74 5.41
N TYR A 109 13.07 -13.70 6.08
CA TYR A 109 11.64 -13.38 6.19
C TYR A 109 11.28 -12.34 5.13
N THR A 110 10.21 -12.62 4.40
CA THR A 110 9.65 -11.73 3.38
C THR A 110 8.22 -11.40 3.76
N CYS A 111 7.97 -10.16 4.17
CA CYS A 111 6.66 -9.65 4.51
C CYS A 111 6.13 -8.82 3.33
N GLN A 112 4.91 -9.11 2.89
CA GLN A 112 4.27 -8.42 1.78
C GLN A 112 2.96 -7.78 2.25
N LEU A 113 2.83 -6.48 2.01
CA LEU A 113 1.64 -5.68 2.23
C LEU A 113 0.87 -5.53 0.92
N SER A 114 -0.45 -5.72 0.97
CA SER A 114 -1.36 -5.39 -0.14
C SER A 114 -2.25 -4.21 0.27
N TYR A 115 -2.09 -3.08 -0.40
CA TYR A 115 -2.85 -1.85 -0.21
C TYR A 115 -3.82 -1.64 -1.37
N SER A 116 -5.06 -1.26 -1.05
CA SER A 116 -6.08 -0.95 -2.05
C SER A 116 -6.46 0.52 -1.93
N PRO A 117 -6.12 1.38 -2.91
CA PRO A 117 -6.42 2.80 -2.88
C PRO A 117 -7.92 3.08 -2.91
N TRP A 118 -8.36 4.11 -2.19
CA TRP A 118 -9.72 4.64 -2.28
C TRP A 118 -9.83 5.57 -3.50
N PRO A 119 -10.89 5.58 -4.31
CA PRO A 119 -12.14 4.81 -4.20
C PRO A 119 -12.12 3.44 -4.91
N LEU A 120 -10.98 2.97 -5.39
CA LEU A 120 -10.83 1.74 -6.16
C LEU A 120 -10.90 0.47 -5.31
N ASN A 121 -11.01 0.61 -3.99
CA ASN A 121 -11.15 -0.50 -3.05
C ASN A 121 -12.54 -1.14 -3.03
N ALA A 122 -13.56 -0.46 -3.56
CA ALA A 122 -14.87 -1.05 -3.79
C ALA A 122 -14.79 -1.97 -5.01
N GLU A 123 -15.30 -3.17 -4.87
CA GLU A 123 -15.35 -4.24 -5.88
C GLU A 123 -15.53 -3.70 -7.30
N GLY A 124 -14.40 -3.44 -7.97
CA GLY A 124 -14.34 -3.03 -9.36
C GLY A 124 -15.10 -1.75 -9.69
N VAL A 125 -14.47 -0.58 -9.55
CA VAL A 125 -14.98 0.61 -10.23
C VAL A 125 -14.88 0.37 -11.73
N SER A 126 -16.01 0.10 -12.35
CA SER A 126 -16.11 -0.05 -13.78
C SER A 126 -16.27 1.34 -14.41
N ILE A 127 -15.17 1.90 -14.88
CA ILE A 127 -15.19 3.11 -15.70
C ILE A 127 -15.15 2.67 -17.17
N PHE A 128 -16.18 2.97 -17.93
CA PHE A 128 -16.32 2.60 -19.35
C PHE A 128 -16.19 1.08 -19.63
N GLY A 129 -16.63 0.22 -18.73
CA GLY A 129 -16.58 -1.25 -18.92
C GLY A 129 -15.20 -1.88 -18.64
N VAL A 130 -14.23 -1.12 -18.16
CA VAL A 130 -12.93 -1.62 -17.72
C VAL A 130 -12.96 -1.78 -16.21
N HIS A 131 -12.80 -3.01 -15.73
CA HIS A 131 -12.64 -3.31 -14.29
C HIS A 131 -11.22 -2.96 -13.88
N LEU A 132 -11.07 -1.84 -13.18
CA LEU A 132 -9.82 -1.43 -12.56
C LEU A 132 -9.78 -1.97 -11.10
N SER A 133 -9.21 -3.14 -10.92
CA SER A 133 -8.80 -3.59 -9.59
C SER A 133 -7.30 -3.34 -9.44
N THR A 134 -6.95 -2.26 -8.77
CA THR A 134 -5.55 -1.91 -8.55
C THR A 134 -5.21 -2.19 -7.10
N SER A 135 -4.41 -3.22 -6.84
CA SER A 135 -3.76 -3.43 -5.56
C SER A 135 -2.28 -3.07 -5.67
N LEU A 136 -1.83 -2.16 -4.82
CA LEU A 136 -0.43 -1.81 -4.69
C LEU A 136 0.21 -2.79 -3.71
N LYS A 137 1.35 -3.37 -4.09
CA LYS A 137 2.09 -4.31 -3.26
C LYS A 137 3.39 -3.67 -2.80
N HIS A 138 3.65 -3.78 -1.50
CA HIS A 138 4.92 -3.39 -0.92
C HIS A 138 5.53 -4.59 -0.23
N GLU A 139 6.83 -4.81 -0.41
CA GLU A 139 7.54 -5.97 0.10
C GLU A 139 8.72 -5.52 0.95
N ARG A 140 8.84 -6.13 2.13
CA ARG A 140 9.98 -5.95 3.03
C ARG A 140 10.64 -7.28 3.31
N THR A 141 11.94 -7.36 3.09
CA THR A 141 12.74 -8.56 3.34
C THR A 141 13.79 -8.28 4.40
N LEU A 142 13.89 -9.18 5.38
CA LEU A 142 14.93 -9.16 6.40
C LEU A 142 15.54 -10.54 6.55
N VAL A 143 16.85 -10.60 6.64
CA VAL A 143 17.60 -11.84 6.91
C VAL A 143 18.08 -11.80 8.35
N VAL A 144 17.69 -12.77 9.14
CA VAL A 144 18.06 -12.89 10.54
C VAL A 144 18.74 -14.23 10.82
N ARG A 145 19.57 -14.23 11.84
CA ARG A 145 20.14 -15.46 12.38
C ARG A 145 19.38 -15.78 13.66
N PRO A 146 18.59 -16.87 13.72
CA PRO A 146 17.96 -17.32 14.95
C PRO A 146 19.03 -17.57 16.02
N PHE A 147 18.79 -17.08 17.22
CA PHE A 147 19.72 -17.26 18.33
C PHE A 147 19.76 -18.73 18.73
N ALA A 148 20.91 -19.36 18.56
CA ALA A 148 21.17 -20.68 19.15
C ALA A 148 21.85 -20.46 20.50
N PRO A 149 21.19 -20.71 21.66
CA PRO A 149 21.89 -20.72 22.95
C PRO A 149 22.96 -21.79 22.93
N GLY A 150 24.19 -21.32 22.97
CA GLY A 150 25.47 -22.01 23.18
C GLY A 150 25.57 -23.51 22.94
N LYS A 151 26.22 -23.90 21.84
CA LYS A 151 27.24 -24.97 21.94
C LYS A 151 28.56 -24.28 22.25
N LEU A 152 28.88 -24.13 23.53
CA LEU A 152 30.25 -24.07 24.02
C LEU A 152 30.85 -25.46 24.01
#